data_3431866e44f166a16976066965fd073e
#
_entry.id   3431866e44f166a16976066965fd073e
#
_cell.length_a   1.000
_cell.length_b   1.000
_cell.length_c   1.000
_cell.angle_alpha   90.00
_cell.angle_beta   90.00
_cell.angle_gamma   90.00
#
_symmetry.space_group_name_H-M   'P 1'
#
loop_
_entity.id
_entity.type
_entity.pdbx_description
1 polymer ?
#
loop_
_entity_poly.entity_id
_entity_poly.type
_entity_poly.pdbx_seq_one_letter_code
_entity_poly.pdbx_strand_id
1 'polypeptide(L)'
;MSFQDFLRQDVRLVLLRVLTEMPAYRSNSSVLGSALERYGHAVTRDQVKTELAWLAEQGLVTLADVGGVAVVTLTERGQEVATGRALAHGVQRPGA
;
A
#
# COMPACT_ATOMS: atom_id res chain seq x y z
N MET A 1 -4.15 -8.35 -19.04
CA MET A 1 -3.81 -7.32 -18.04
C MET A 1 -3.19 -6.13 -18.76
N SER A 2 -3.67 -4.93 -18.47
CA SER A 2 -3.14 -3.73 -19.07
C SER A 2 -1.88 -3.25 -18.31
N PHE A 3 -1.14 -2.35 -18.95
CA PHE A 3 0.00 -1.71 -18.30
C PHE A 3 -0.43 -0.91 -17.07
N GLN A 4 -1.61 -0.28 -17.13
CA GLN A 4 -2.15 0.44 -15.98
C GLN A 4 -2.47 -0.49 -14.83
N ASP A 5 -3.00 -1.68 -15.10
CA ASP A 5 -3.24 -2.68 -14.06
C ASP A 5 -1.93 -3.12 -13.42
N PHE A 6 -0.90 -3.31 -14.23
CA PHE A 6 0.43 -3.65 -13.73
C PHE A 6 0.95 -2.56 -12.78
N LEU A 7 0.86 -1.28 -13.19
CA LEU A 7 1.31 -0.18 -12.35
C LEU A 7 0.53 -0.10 -11.04
N ARG A 8 -0.78 -0.31 -11.11
CA ARG A 8 -1.64 -0.29 -9.92
C ARG A 8 -1.25 -1.39 -8.94
N GLN A 9 -0.98 -2.59 -9.46
CA GLN A 9 -0.56 -3.70 -8.61
C GLN A 9 0.80 -3.42 -7.96
N ASP A 10 1.69 -2.76 -8.67
CA ASP A 10 2.99 -2.39 -8.12
C ASP A 10 2.86 -1.28 -7.05
N VAL A 11 2.01 -0.30 -7.27
CA VAL A 11 1.71 0.72 -6.26
C VAL A 11 1.25 0.06 -4.95
N ARG A 12 0.38 -0.93 -5.05
CA ARG A 12 -0.13 -1.64 -3.88
C ARG A 12 0.98 -2.39 -3.15
N LEU A 13 1.87 -3.04 -3.90
CA LEU A 13 3.02 -3.71 -3.29
C LEU A 13 3.94 -2.72 -2.59
N VAL A 14 4.26 -1.59 -3.24
CA VAL A 14 5.13 -0.56 -2.64
C VAL A 14 4.53 -0.03 -1.35
N LEU A 15 3.22 0.24 -1.33
CA LEU A 15 2.55 0.69 -0.11
C LEU A 15 2.73 -0.30 1.04
N LEU A 16 2.52 -1.58 0.78
CA LEU A 16 2.70 -2.61 1.81
C LEU A 16 4.16 -2.73 2.25
N ARG A 17 5.10 -2.68 1.32
CA ARG A 17 6.53 -2.80 1.63
C ARG A 17 7.03 -1.62 2.45
N VAL A 18 6.60 -0.41 2.11
CA VAL A 18 6.97 0.78 2.89
C VAL A 18 6.47 0.64 4.32
N LEU A 19 5.24 0.16 4.50
CA LEU A 19 4.68 -0.03 5.84
C LEU A 19 5.47 -1.06 6.67
N THR A 20 6.07 -2.07 6.04
CA THR A 20 6.91 -3.03 6.80
C THR A 20 8.11 -2.36 7.45
N GLU A 21 8.56 -1.23 6.90
CA GLU A 21 9.74 -0.51 7.39
C GLU A 21 9.37 0.62 8.36
N MET A 22 8.08 0.90 8.53
CA MET A 22 7.64 1.97 9.42
C MET A 22 7.57 1.50 10.88
N PRO A 23 7.86 2.40 11.84
CA PRO A 23 7.65 2.09 13.26
C PRO A 23 6.21 1.66 13.51
N ALA A 24 6.03 0.55 14.24
CA ALA A 24 4.72 -0.02 14.55
C ALA A 24 3.90 -0.36 13.30
N TYR A 25 4.54 -0.52 12.14
CA TYR A 25 3.88 -0.83 10.86
C TYR A 25 2.81 0.19 10.50
N ARG A 26 3.02 1.45 10.84
CA ARG A 26 2.00 2.51 10.72
C ARG A 26 2.59 3.72 10.03
N SER A 27 1.76 4.36 9.20
CA SER A 27 2.10 5.62 8.56
C SER A 27 0.80 6.36 8.22
N ASN A 28 0.90 7.40 7.42
CA ASN A 28 -0.27 8.13 6.97
C ASN A 28 -0.23 8.29 5.44
N SER A 29 -1.38 8.67 4.88
CA SER A 29 -1.54 8.77 3.43
C SER A 29 -0.57 9.76 2.80
N SER A 30 -0.23 10.84 3.50
CA SER A 30 0.70 11.86 2.97
C SER A 30 2.11 11.31 2.84
N VAL A 31 2.61 10.66 3.91
CA VAL A 31 3.94 10.04 3.89
C VAL A 31 4.01 8.94 2.85
N LEU A 32 2.97 8.11 2.79
CA LEU A 32 2.91 7.03 1.81
C LEU A 32 2.89 7.55 0.37
N GLY A 33 2.18 8.65 0.11
CA GLY A 33 2.20 9.30 -1.19
C GLY A 33 3.59 9.78 -1.58
N SER A 34 4.31 10.38 -0.63
CA SER A 34 5.69 10.83 -0.86
C SER A 34 6.62 9.63 -1.11
N ALA A 35 6.43 8.55 -0.38
CA ALA A 35 7.21 7.34 -0.59
C ALA A 35 6.99 6.77 -2.00
N LEU A 36 5.74 6.76 -2.47
CA LEU A 36 5.43 6.32 -3.83
C LEU A 36 6.19 7.12 -4.88
N GLU A 37 6.26 8.44 -4.71
CA GLU A 37 7.03 9.28 -5.63
C GLU A 37 8.50 8.89 -5.65
N ARG A 38 9.07 8.59 -4.50
CA ARG A 38 10.48 8.15 -4.40
C ARG A 38 10.70 6.82 -5.12
N TYR A 39 9.69 5.97 -5.17
CA TYR A 39 9.76 4.70 -5.90
C TYR A 39 9.34 4.84 -7.37
N GLY A 40 9.17 6.07 -7.85
CA GLY A 40 8.90 6.32 -9.26
C GLY A 40 7.43 6.32 -9.66
N HIS A 41 6.52 6.30 -8.69
CA HIS A 41 5.09 6.33 -8.98
C HIS A 41 4.54 7.74 -8.82
N ALA A 42 4.15 8.34 -9.94
CA ALA A 42 3.50 9.65 -9.93
C ALA A 42 1.99 9.43 -9.75
N VAL A 43 1.52 9.49 -8.51
CA VAL A 43 0.11 9.25 -8.19
C VAL A 43 -0.48 10.49 -7.51
N THR A 44 -1.77 10.70 -7.71
CA THR A 44 -2.49 11.77 -7.04
C THR A 44 -2.86 11.36 -5.63
N ARG A 45 -3.20 12.36 -4.80
CA ARG A 45 -3.68 12.11 -3.44
C ARG A 45 -4.91 11.19 -3.45
N ASP A 46 -5.83 11.40 -4.39
CA ASP A 46 -7.03 10.59 -4.50
C ASP A 46 -6.72 9.16 -4.91
N GLN A 47 -5.75 8.97 -5.78
CA GLN A 47 -5.31 7.62 -6.16
C GLN A 47 -4.71 6.88 -4.98
N VAL A 48 -3.92 7.55 -4.15
CA VAL A 48 -3.37 6.95 -2.93
C VAL A 48 -4.51 6.49 -2.02
N LYS A 49 -5.49 7.36 -1.79
CA LYS A 49 -6.63 7.03 -0.95
C LYS A 49 -7.43 5.86 -1.50
N THR A 50 -7.63 5.82 -2.81
CA THR A 50 -8.33 4.72 -3.47
C THR A 50 -7.60 3.39 -3.27
N GLU A 51 -6.29 3.38 -3.44
CA GLU A 51 -5.51 2.15 -3.26
C GLU A 51 -5.47 1.71 -1.80
N LEU A 52 -5.38 2.65 -0.87
CA LEU A 52 -5.42 2.32 0.56
C LEU A 52 -6.78 1.73 0.95
N ALA A 53 -7.88 2.29 0.42
CA ALA A 53 -9.22 1.74 0.67
C ALA A 53 -9.32 0.31 0.12
N TRP A 54 -8.78 0.06 -1.07
CA TRP A 54 -8.77 -1.27 -1.64
C TRP A 54 -7.97 -2.26 -0.77
N LEU A 55 -6.79 -1.85 -0.31
CA LEU A 55 -5.97 -2.68 0.58
C LEU A 55 -6.70 -3.00 1.89
N ALA A 56 -7.45 -2.04 2.41
CA ALA A 56 -8.23 -2.25 3.63
C ALA A 56 -9.36 -3.26 3.39
N GLU A 57 -10.03 -3.18 2.24
CA GLU A 57 -11.07 -4.15 1.88
C GLU A 57 -10.51 -5.56 1.78
N GLN A 58 -9.25 -5.70 1.37
CA GLN A 58 -8.58 -7.00 1.29
C GLN A 58 -8.04 -7.48 2.63
N GLY A 59 -8.18 -6.68 3.68
CA GLY A 59 -7.67 -7.06 5.00
C GLY A 59 -6.15 -6.95 5.14
N LEU A 60 -5.50 -6.22 4.24
CA LEU A 60 -4.04 -6.08 4.24
C LEU A 60 -3.57 -4.90 5.07
N VAL A 61 -4.42 -3.90 5.25
CA VAL A 61 -4.19 -2.76 6.13
C VAL A 61 -5.47 -2.43 6.88
N THR A 62 -5.36 -1.62 7.93
CA THR A 62 -6.50 -0.98 8.57
C THR A 62 -6.34 0.53 8.41
N LEU A 63 -7.46 1.23 8.35
CA LEU A 63 -7.49 2.67 8.16
C LEU A 63 -8.20 3.34 9.32
N ALA A 64 -7.67 4.48 9.76
CA ALA A 64 -8.32 5.36 10.71
C ALA A 64 -8.19 6.79 10.19
N ASP A 65 -9.24 7.58 10.29
CA ASP A 65 -9.19 8.99 9.90
C ASP A 65 -8.90 9.83 11.12
N VAL A 66 -7.82 10.62 11.06
CA VAL A 66 -7.42 11.53 12.14
C VAL A 66 -7.23 12.90 11.52
N GLY A 67 -8.20 13.80 11.78
CA GLY A 67 -8.13 15.16 11.27
C GLY A 67 -8.07 15.26 9.75
N GLY A 68 -8.77 14.37 9.06
CA GLY A 68 -8.80 14.35 7.60
C GLY A 68 -7.63 13.61 6.94
N VAL A 69 -6.71 13.07 7.75
CA VAL A 69 -5.58 12.28 7.26
C VAL A 69 -5.82 10.82 7.57
N ALA A 70 -5.67 9.96 6.57
CA ALA A 70 -5.79 8.52 6.77
C ALA A 70 -4.53 7.99 7.45
N VAL A 71 -4.69 7.40 8.64
CA VAL A 71 -3.63 6.66 9.33
C VAL A 71 -3.78 5.20 8.96
N VAL A 72 -2.70 4.61 8.49
CA VAL A 72 -2.68 3.28 7.89
C VAL A 72 -1.80 2.37 8.73
N THR A 73 -2.32 1.22 9.11
CA THR A 73 -1.55 0.20 9.85
C THR A 73 -1.56 -1.10 9.05
N LEU A 74 -0.40 -1.67 8.86
CA LEU A 74 -0.24 -2.94 8.16
C LEU A 74 -0.74 -4.08 9.06
N THR A 75 -1.57 -4.96 8.51
CA THR A 75 -2.01 -6.15 9.22
C THR A 75 -0.97 -7.26 9.12
N GLU A 76 -1.14 -8.32 9.91
CA GLU A 76 -0.29 -9.50 9.78
C GLU A 76 -0.36 -10.09 8.39
N ARG A 77 -1.58 -10.18 7.82
CA ARG A 77 -1.74 -10.65 6.44
C ARG A 77 -1.03 -9.72 5.46
N GLY A 78 -1.10 -8.42 5.67
CA GLY A 78 -0.38 -7.46 4.84
C GLY A 78 1.13 -7.67 4.89
N GLN A 79 1.67 -7.98 6.06
CA GLN A 79 3.08 -8.31 6.19
C GLN A 79 3.46 -9.57 5.40
N GLU A 80 2.61 -10.59 5.45
CA GLU A 80 2.84 -11.83 4.71
C GLU A 80 2.85 -11.57 3.19
N VAL A 81 1.91 -10.75 2.71
CA VAL A 81 1.85 -10.42 1.29
C VAL A 81 3.06 -9.57 0.89
N ALA A 82 3.43 -8.58 1.69
CA ALA A 82 4.55 -7.71 1.39
C ALA A 82 5.89 -8.46 1.29
N THR A 83 6.03 -9.55 2.03
CA THR A 83 7.26 -10.34 2.07
C THR A 83 7.22 -11.58 1.17
N GLY A 84 6.11 -11.79 0.46
CA GLY A 84 5.97 -12.92 -0.45
C GLY A 84 5.58 -14.22 0.21
N ARG A 85 5.26 -14.23 1.50
CA ARG A 85 4.81 -15.43 2.20
C ARG A 85 3.38 -15.82 1.85
N ALA A 86 2.57 -14.84 1.44
CA ALA A 86 1.22 -15.06 0.98
C ALA A 86 1.00 -14.31 -0.31
N LEU A 87 0.04 -14.75 -1.09
CA LEU A 87 -0.34 -14.11 -2.34
C LEU A 87 -1.65 -13.37 -2.14
N ALA A 88 -1.76 -12.17 -2.71
CA ALA A 88 -3.02 -11.45 -2.79
C ALA A 88 -3.27 -11.11 -4.25
N HIS A 89 -4.41 -11.55 -4.78
CA HIS A 89 -4.79 -11.21 -6.14
C HIS A 89 -4.95 -9.69 -6.24
N GLY A 90 -4.32 -9.09 -7.22
CA GLY A 90 -4.34 -7.64 -7.39
C GLY A 90 -3.16 -6.90 -6.77
N VAL A 91 -2.27 -7.61 -6.08
CA VAL A 91 -1.01 -7.06 -5.58
C VAL A 91 0.13 -7.75 -6.30
N GLN A 92 1.08 -6.97 -6.82
CA GLN A 92 2.26 -7.52 -7.47
C GLN A 92 3.05 -8.37 -6.47
N ARG A 93 3.55 -9.50 -6.93
CA ARG A 93 4.42 -10.34 -6.09
C ARG A 93 5.76 -9.63 -5.92
N PRO A 94 6.35 -9.69 -4.71
CA PRO A 94 7.71 -9.18 -4.54
C PRO A 94 8.64 -9.86 -5.53
N GLY A 95 9.37 -9.04 -6.27
CA GLY A 95 10.32 -9.56 -7.26
C GLY A 95 11.51 -10.24 -6.61
N ALA A 96 12.11 -11.11 -7.35
CA ALA A 96 13.35 -11.72 -6.91
C ALA A 96 14.47 -10.68 -6.93
#